data_87d713be68278765738d42bc7a320bec
#
_entry.id   87d713be68278765738d42bc7a320bec
#
_cell.length_a   1.000
_cell.length_b   1.000
_cell.length_c   1.000
_cell.angle_alpha   90.00
_cell.angle_beta   90.00
_cell.angle_gamma   90.00
#
_symmetry.space_group_name_H-M   'P 1'
#
loop_
_entity.id
_entity.type
_entity.pdbx_description
1 polymer ?
#
loop_
_entity_poly.entity_id
_entity_poly.type
_entity_poly.pdbx_seq_one_letter_code
_entity_poly.pdbx_strand_id
1 'polypeptide(L)'
;MTGPADAVSALYTILARRRGHVLSDGPLAGTPLYGVRGLIPVIDSFGFETDVRIHTQGQASVALVFDKWSVVPGDPLDREIKLRPLEMAPVAATARDFVVKTRRRKGLSGDVSVGKFLEPELWKGLKEGGILDG
;
A
#
# COMPACT_ATOMS: atom_id res chain seq x y z
N MET A 1 2.63 15.47 9.44
CA MET A 1 1.86 16.44 8.63
C MET A 1 1.49 17.58 9.52
N THR A 2 1.59 18.79 9.03
CA THR A 2 1.31 20.02 9.82
C THR A 2 0.51 20.97 8.94
N GLY A 3 -0.56 21.55 9.49
CA GLY A 3 -1.40 22.48 8.75
C GLY A 3 -2.43 23.18 9.66
N PRO A 4 -3.22 24.11 9.13
CA PRO A 4 -4.30 24.74 9.88
C PRO A 4 -5.41 23.74 10.21
N ALA A 5 -6.23 24.04 11.22
CA ALA A 5 -7.32 23.16 11.65
C ALA A 5 -8.26 22.77 10.51
N ASP A 6 -8.54 23.68 9.61
CA ASP A 6 -9.44 23.46 8.47
C ASP A 6 -8.92 22.43 7.47
N ALA A 7 -7.60 22.25 7.40
CA ALA A 7 -6.97 21.26 6.50
C ALA A 7 -6.98 19.84 7.07
N VAL A 8 -7.23 19.64 8.36
CA VAL A 8 -7.13 18.33 9.01
C VAL A 8 -8.04 17.30 8.39
N SER A 9 -9.28 17.63 8.06
CA SER A 9 -10.23 16.73 7.43
C SER A 9 -9.74 16.26 6.04
N ALA A 10 -9.14 17.15 5.26
CA ALA A 10 -8.54 16.81 3.97
C ALA A 10 -7.35 15.86 4.15
N LEU A 11 -6.49 16.07 5.16
CA LEU A 11 -5.38 15.19 5.46
C LEU A 11 -5.83 13.77 5.80
N TYR A 12 -6.89 13.62 6.58
CA TYR A 12 -7.47 12.30 6.87
C TYR A 12 -7.97 11.60 5.60
N THR A 13 -8.70 12.31 4.77
CA THR A 13 -9.24 11.76 3.52
C THR A 13 -8.13 11.30 2.58
N ILE A 14 -7.09 12.10 2.41
CA ILE A 14 -5.97 11.77 1.52
C ILE A 14 -5.19 10.57 2.05
N LEU A 15 -4.95 10.52 3.37
CA LEU A 15 -4.25 9.42 4.02
C LEU A 15 -5.04 8.11 3.88
N ALA A 16 -6.36 8.14 4.12
CA ALA A 16 -7.23 6.97 3.99
C ALA A 16 -7.28 6.41 2.56
N ARG A 17 -7.34 7.28 1.54
CA ARG A 17 -7.28 6.87 0.13
C ARG A 17 -6.00 6.11 -0.23
N ARG A 18 -4.95 6.26 0.54
CA ARG A 18 -3.65 5.63 0.33
C ARG A 18 -3.35 4.53 1.36
N ARG A 19 -4.40 3.93 1.94
CA ARG A 19 -4.29 2.87 2.95
C ARG A 19 -3.51 3.27 4.20
N GLY A 20 -3.36 4.56 4.43
CA GLY A 20 -2.77 5.10 5.64
C GLY A 20 -3.79 5.22 6.77
N HIS A 21 -3.30 5.35 7.98
CA HIS A 21 -4.12 5.62 9.16
C HIS A 21 -3.45 6.61 10.09
N VAL A 22 -4.27 7.37 10.79
CA VAL A 22 -3.80 8.36 11.76
C VAL A 22 -3.50 7.67 13.09
N LEU A 23 -2.39 8.03 13.70
CA LEU A 23 -2.00 7.58 15.05
C LEU A 23 -2.38 8.61 16.11
N SER A 24 -2.15 9.87 15.83
CA SER A 24 -2.48 10.98 16.73
C SER A 24 -2.62 12.26 15.95
N ASP A 25 -3.44 13.17 16.46
CA ASP A 25 -3.57 14.52 15.99
C ASP A 25 -3.79 15.46 17.17
N GLY A 26 -3.48 16.72 16.99
CA GLY A 26 -3.70 17.74 18.01
C GLY A 26 -3.06 19.09 17.66
N PRO A 27 -3.42 20.11 18.43
CA PRO A 27 -2.84 21.42 18.26
C PRO A 27 -1.35 21.40 18.62
N LEU A 28 -0.54 22.10 17.85
CA LEU A 28 0.86 22.33 18.17
C LEU A 28 1.00 23.52 19.12
N ALA A 29 1.58 23.26 20.29
CA ALA A 29 1.74 24.28 21.32
C ALA A 29 2.47 25.51 20.79
N GLY A 30 1.93 26.69 21.08
CA GLY A 30 2.50 28.00 20.68
C GLY A 30 2.26 28.37 19.20
N THR A 31 1.47 27.61 18.49
CA THR A 31 1.14 27.87 17.07
C THR A 31 -0.36 27.67 16.80
N PRO A 32 -0.94 28.35 15.76
CA PRO A 32 -2.31 28.09 15.32
C PRO A 32 -2.44 26.83 14.46
N LEU A 33 -1.42 25.96 14.43
CA LEU A 33 -1.34 24.80 13.57
C LEU A 33 -1.70 23.52 14.31
N TYR A 34 -2.21 22.55 13.55
CA TYR A 34 -2.43 21.19 13.98
C TYR A 34 -1.33 20.26 13.43
N GLY A 35 -0.86 19.37 14.28
CA GLY A 35 0.01 18.27 13.90
C GLY A 35 -0.80 16.99 13.74
N VAL A 36 -0.65 16.30 12.62
CA VAL A 36 -1.24 14.98 12.38
C VAL A 36 -0.11 13.99 12.15
N ARG A 37 -0.05 12.97 12.99
CA ARG A 37 0.90 11.87 12.86
C ARG A 37 0.16 10.63 12.39
N GLY A 38 0.64 9.99 11.34
CA GLY A 38 0.02 8.78 10.79
C GLY A 38 1.04 7.90 10.12
N LEU A 39 0.61 6.70 9.74
CA LEU A 39 1.38 5.73 8.98
C LEU A 39 0.78 5.61 7.58
N ILE A 40 1.64 5.45 6.60
CA ILE A 40 1.28 5.20 5.20
C ILE A 40 2.20 4.12 4.64
N PRO A 41 1.69 3.12 3.89
CA PRO A 41 2.53 2.18 3.19
C PRO A 41 3.43 2.90 2.17
N VAL A 42 4.71 2.53 2.12
CA VAL A 42 5.68 3.17 1.21
C VAL A 42 5.22 3.08 -0.25
N ILE A 43 4.64 1.94 -0.65
CA ILE A 43 4.15 1.74 -2.03
C ILE A 43 3.02 2.68 -2.42
N ASP A 44 2.27 3.21 -1.47
CA ASP A 44 1.17 4.14 -1.67
C ASP A 44 1.56 5.59 -1.32
N SER A 45 2.80 5.83 -0.85
CA SER A 45 3.28 7.15 -0.43
C SER A 45 3.74 8.04 -1.59
N PHE A 46 4.00 7.46 -2.76
CA PHE A 46 4.46 8.23 -3.92
C PHE A 46 3.41 9.25 -4.36
N GLY A 47 3.80 10.51 -4.43
CA GLY A 47 2.91 11.61 -4.75
C GLY A 47 1.99 12.06 -3.60
N PHE A 48 2.11 11.48 -2.40
CA PHE A 48 1.29 11.85 -1.24
C PHE A 48 1.47 13.33 -0.85
N GLU A 49 2.71 13.82 -0.82
CA GLU A 49 3.00 15.22 -0.52
C GLU A 49 2.37 16.18 -1.55
N THR A 50 2.39 15.79 -2.82
CA THR A 50 1.76 16.57 -3.89
C THR A 50 0.25 16.65 -3.71
N ASP A 51 -0.39 15.53 -3.39
CA ASP A 51 -1.83 15.48 -3.13
C ASP A 51 -2.20 16.34 -1.92
N VAL A 52 -1.43 16.26 -0.84
CA VAL A 52 -1.65 17.11 0.33
C VAL A 52 -1.56 18.58 -0.05
N ARG A 53 -0.53 18.96 -0.80
CA ARG A 53 -0.32 20.35 -1.22
C ARG A 53 -1.48 20.87 -2.07
N ILE A 54 -1.94 20.07 -3.02
CA ILE A 54 -3.07 20.43 -3.89
C ILE A 54 -4.36 20.60 -3.10
N HIS A 55 -4.71 19.62 -2.26
CA HIS A 55 -5.99 19.61 -1.54
C HIS A 55 -6.04 20.58 -0.36
N THR A 56 -4.90 21.03 0.13
CA THR A 56 -4.81 22.05 1.20
C THR A 56 -4.40 23.42 0.69
N GLN A 57 -4.37 23.63 -0.63
CA GLN A 57 -3.94 24.90 -1.25
C GLN A 57 -2.55 25.35 -0.77
N GLY A 58 -1.65 24.41 -0.50
CA GLY A 58 -0.32 24.69 0.01
C GLY A 58 -0.24 25.01 1.51
N GLN A 59 -1.35 24.99 2.23
CA GLN A 59 -1.38 25.35 3.65
C GLN A 59 -0.84 24.26 4.59
N ALA A 60 -0.81 23.01 4.15
CA ALA A 60 -0.26 21.91 4.92
C ALA A 60 1.06 21.42 4.35
N SER A 61 1.94 21.01 5.25
CA SER A 61 3.24 20.41 4.94
C SER A 61 3.31 18.95 5.42
N VAL A 62 4.12 18.16 4.73
CA VAL A 62 4.33 16.74 5.05
C VAL A 62 5.81 16.49 5.21
N ALA A 63 6.17 15.69 6.20
CA ALA A 63 7.47 15.05 6.31
C ALA A 63 7.26 13.54 6.36
N LEU A 64 7.88 12.81 5.44
CA LEU A 64 7.84 11.36 5.38
C LEU A 64 9.16 10.82 5.96
N VAL A 65 9.04 9.94 6.95
CA VAL A 65 10.18 9.31 7.63
C VAL A 65 9.90 7.82 7.70
N PHE A 66 10.92 7.01 7.48
CA PHE A 66 10.80 5.57 7.66
C PHE A 66 10.53 5.25 9.14
N ASP A 67 9.53 4.44 9.40
CA ASP A 67 9.16 4.00 10.75
C ASP A 67 9.57 2.53 10.97
N LYS A 68 8.90 1.60 10.29
CA LYS A 68 9.14 0.18 10.50
C LYS A 68 8.73 -0.66 9.29
N TRP A 69 9.20 -1.90 9.27
CA TRP A 69 8.72 -2.94 8.39
C TRP A 69 7.51 -3.66 9.01
N SER A 70 6.58 -4.06 8.18
CA SER A 70 5.49 -4.95 8.57
C SER A 70 5.13 -5.89 7.41
N VAL A 71 4.56 -7.04 7.75
CA VAL A 71 4.13 -8.02 6.76
C VAL A 71 2.96 -7.45 5.98
N VAL A 72 3.00 -7.56 4.65
CA VAL A 72 1.90 -7.15 3.78
C VAL A 72 0.76 -8.16 3.91
N PRO A 73 -0.49 -7.73 4.15
CA PRO A 73 -1.62 -8.64 4.26
C PRO A 73 -1.90 -9.40 2.95
N GLY A 74 -2.31 -10.65 3.10
CA GLY A 74 -2.75 -11.51 1.99
C GLY A 74 -1.67 -12.46 1.48
N ASP A 75 -2.07 -13.35 0.58
CA ASP A 75 -1.21 -14.30 -0.09
C ASP A 75 -0.93 -13.84 -1.52
N PRO A 76 0.34 -13.68 -1.93
CA PRO A 76 0.69 -13.30 -3.30
C PRO A 76 0.30 -14.35 -4.35
N LEU A 77 0.08 -15.61 -3.97
CA LEU A 77 -0.33 -16.70 -4.84
C LEU A 77 -1.84 -16.88 -4.95
N ASP A 78 -2.62 -16.26 -4.06
CA ASP A 78 -4.07 -16.33 -4.08
C ASP A 78 -4.65 -15.75 -5.38
N ARG A 79 -5.45 -16.53 -6.10
CA ARG A 79 -6.08 -16.17 -7.37
C ARG A 79 -7.58 -15.95 -7.29
N GLU A 80 -8.20 -16.21 -6.16
CA GLU A 80 -9.65 -16.11 -5.98
C GLU A 80 -10.14 -14.68 -6.18
N ILE A 81 -9.38 -13.70 -5.69
CA ILE A 81 -9.74 -12.29 -5.79
C ILE A 81 -9.28 -11.71 -7.12
N LYS A 82 -10.21 -11.23 -7.93
CA LYS A 82 -9.92 -10.55 -9.19
C LYS A 82 -9.37 -9.14 -8.93
N LEU A 83 -8.12 -8.92 -9.29
CA LEU A 83 -7.50 -7.60 -9.23
C LEU A 83 -7.96 -6.71 -10.39
N ARG A 84 -8.33 -5.49 -10.08
CA ARG A 84 -8.71 -4.47 -11.06
C ARG A 84 -7.62 -3.39 -11.13
N PRO A 85 -7.12 -3.03 -12.33
CA PRO A 85 -5.95 -2.14 -12.45
C PRO A 85 -6.13 -0.74 -11.86
N LEU A 86 -7.34 -0.21 -11.90
CA LEU A 86 -7.66 1.17 -11.50
C LEU A 86 -8.30 1.27 -10.11
N GLU A 87 -8.57 0.15 -9.47
CA GLU A 87 -9.16 0.11 -8.14
C GLU A 87 -8.13 -0.29 -7.10
N MET A 88 -8.33 0.17 -5.88
CA MET A 88 -7.53 -0.26 -4.74
C MET A 88 -7.86 -1.72 -4.44
N ALA A 89 -6.83 -2.57 -4.33
CA ALA A 89 -7.02 -3.96 -3.98
C ALA A 89 -7.60 -4.11 -2.57
N PRO A 90 -8.49 -5.08 -2.33
CA PRO A 90 -8.92 -5.43 -0.99
C PRO A 90 -7.73 -5.77 -0.09
N VAL A 91 -7.88 -5.59 1.21
CA VAL A 91 -6.79 -5.87 2.18
C VAL A 91 -6.25 -7.29 2.02
N ALA A 92 -7.10 -8.29 1.84
CA ALA A 92 -6.70 -9.69 1.65
C ALA A 92 -5.89 -9.94 0.37
N ALA A 93 -5.99 -9.08 -0.64
CA ALA A 93 -5.26 -9.20 -1.91
C ALA A 93 -4.10 -8.20 -2.04
N THR A 94 -3.76 -7.48 -0.98
CA THR A 94 -2.72 -6.44 -1.04
C THR A 94 -1.36 -7.01 -1.43
N ALA A 95 -0.96 -8.15 -0.89
CA ALA A 95 0.32 -8.79 -1.20
C ALA A 95 0.40 -9.19 -2.67
N ARG A 96 -0.67 -9.79 -3.22
CA ARG A 96 -0.72 -10.17 -4.63
C ARG A 96 -0.72 -8.95 -5.55
N ASP A 97 -1.50 -7.91 -5.25
CA ASP A 97 -1.51 -6.67 -6.02
C ASP A 97 -0.12 -6.03 -6.08
N PHE A 98 0.57 -5.98 -4.95
CA PHE A 98 1.93 -5.48 -4.86
C PHE A 98 2.91 -6.28 -5.71
N VAL A 99 2.89 -7.61 -5.59
CA VAL A 99 3.78 -8.49 -6.36
C VAL A 99 3.52 -8.38 -7.86
N VAL A 100 2.26 -8.44 -8.29
CA VAL A 100 1.88 -8.33 -9.71
C VAL A 100 2.30 -6.98 -10.29
N LYS A 101 2.02 -5.88 -9.60
CA LYS A 101 2.42 -4.53 -10.04
C LYS A 101 3.94 -4.38 -10.13
N THR A 102 4.67 -4.89 -9.14
CA THR A 102 6.14 -4.84 -9.13
C THR A 102 6.73 -5.65 -10.29
N ARG A 103 6.23 -6.86 -10.53
CA ARG A 103 6.67 -7.69 -11.66
C ARG A 103 6.43 -7.00 -13.00
N ARG A 104 5.25 -6.41 -13.20
CA ARG A 104 4.92 -5.66 -14.43
C ARG A 104 5.85 -4.45 -14.64
N ARG A 105 6.15 -3.69 -13.59
CA ARG A 105 7.11 -2.58 -13.66
C ARG A 105 8.50 -3.01 -14.07
N LYS A 106 8.90 -4.23 -13.73
CA LYS A 106 10.17 -4.85 -14.12
C LYS A 106 10.12 -5.55 -15.48
N GLY A 107 9.04 -5.47 -16.22
CA GLY A 107 8.85 -6.15 -17.50
C GLY A 107 8.66 -7.67 -17.40
N LEU A 108 8.36 -8.19 -16.19
CA LEU A 108 8.12 -9.60 -15.96
C LEU A 108 6.64 -9.94 -16.13
N SER A 109 6.34 -11.22 -16.39
CA SER A 109 4.97 -11.70 -16.41
C SER A 109 4.25 -11.42 -15.08
N GLY A 110 2.99 -10.95 -15.16
CA GLY A 110 2.13 -10.80 -13.99
C GLY A 110 1.65 -12.11 -13.37
N ASP A 111 1.90 -13.23 -14.03
CA ASP A 111 1.61 -14.55 -13.49
C ASP A 111 2.71 -14.98 -12.52
N VAL A 112 2.33 -15.15 -11.26
CA VAL A 112 3.21 -15.55 -10.15
C VAL A 112 3.14 -17.06 -9.85
N SER A 113 2.57 -17.88 -10.76
CA SER A 113 2.44 -19.31 -10.54
C SER A 113 3.80 -19.99 -10.38
N VAL A 114 3.93 -20.77 -9.33
CA VAL A 114 5.16 -21.49 -8.98
C VAL A 114 5.53 -22.52 -10.05
N GLY A 115 4.53 -23.16 -10.69
CA GLY A 115 4.74 -24.20 -11.69
C GLY A 115 5.56 -23.78 -12.91
N LYS A 116 5.66 -22.47 -13.19
CA LYS A 116 6.52 -21.95 -14.27
C LYS A 116 8.02 -22.02 -13.98
N PHE A 117 8.38 -22.17 -12.71
CA PHE A 117 9.75 -22.12 -12.22
C PHE A 117 10.26 -23.50 -11.75
N LEU A 118 9.41 -24.51 -11.83
CA LEU A 118 9.72 -25.88 -11.45
C LEU A 118 9.84 -26.77 -12.68
N GLU A 119 10.74 -27.73 -12.63
CA GLU A 119 10.81 -28.78 -13.64
C GLU A 119 9.51 -29.60 -13.65
N PRO A 120 9.04 -30.04 -14.83
CA PRO A 120 7.75 -30.76 -14.96
C PRO A 120 7.59 -31.98 -14.07
N GLU A 121 8.68 -32.73 -13.87
CA GLU A 121 8.68 -33.92 -13.00
C GLU A 121 8.56 -33.56 -11.53
N LEU A 122 9.30 -32.53 -11.09
CA LEU A 122 9.24 -32.01 -9.73
C LEU A 122 7.85 -31.40 -9.43
N TRP A 123 7.28 -30.66 -10.39
CA TRP A 123 5.93 -30.14 -10.29
C TRP A 123 4.89 -31.23 -10.06
N LYS A 124 4.99 -32.34 -10.84
CA LYS A 124 4.10 -33.50 -10.70
C LYS A 124 4.21 -34.13 -9.31
N GLY A 125 5.44 -34.37 -8.83
CA GLY A 125 5.67 -34.96 -7.52
C GLY A 125 5.17 -34.11 -6.36
N LEU A 126 5.33 -32.80 -6.44
CA LEU A 126 4.84 -31.86 -5.41
C LEU A 126 3.31 -31.77 -5.39
N LYS A 127 2.66 -31.86 -6.54
CA LYS A 127 1.21 -31.89 -6.67
C LYS A 127 0.61 -33.20 -6.16
N GLU A 128 1.20 -34.33 -6.51
CA GLU A 128 0.80 -35.65 -6.01
C GLU A 128 1.02 -35.78 -4.49
N GLY A 129 2.04 -35.13 -3.96
CA GLY A 129 2.32 -35.05 -2.52
C GLY A 129 1.43 -34.08 -1.72
N GLY A 130 0.51 -33.35 -2.38
CA GLY A 130 -0.39 -32.40 -1.73
C GLY A 130 0.31 -31.15 -1.13
N ILE A 131 1.55 -30.86 -1.59
CA ILE A 131 2.34 -29.72 -1.11
C ILE A 131 1.99 -28.44 -1.87
N LEU A 132 1.52 -28.57 -3.11
CA LEU A 132 1.10 -27.44 -3.94
C LEU A 132 -0.33 -27.68 -4.44
N ASP A 133 -1.21 -26.81 -4.07
CA ASP A 133 -2.54 -26.70 -4.68
C ASP A 133 -2.42 -26.09 -6.07
N GLY A 134 -3.12 -26.65 -7.05
CA GLY A 134 -2.98 -26.39 -8.47
C GLY A 134 -3.31 -25.01 -8.98
#